data_ee82e43244ea868351c97a3938569cae
#
_entry.id   ee82e43244ea868351c97a3938569cae
#
_cell.length_a   1.000
_cell.length_b   1.000
_cell.length_c   1.000
_cell.angle_alpha   90.00
_cell.angle_beta   90.00
_cell.angle_gamma   90.00
#
_symmetry.space_group_name_H-M   'P 1'
#
loop_
_entity.id
_entity.type
_entity.pdbx_description
1 polymer ?
#
loop_
_entity_poly.entity_id
_entity_poly.type
_entity_poly.pdbx_seq_one_letter_code
_entity_poly.pdbx_strand_id
1 'polypeptide(L)'
;MSGIFFSQPGILQNLKGGEKVMKQVMSRMLIAVVSLCLMAMLAAAPGSAQAETIKVGAILAVTGGASFLGAPESRTLEMLAEEINAAGGINGNKIDLIVKDSGANPEKAISFAKQLIEEEKVFAIIGPSTSGETMKIKNIAEEGKTILLSCAAAEVIVNPVAKYVFKTPQKDSDAVKQIYMTMNKMGISKIGVVTGNTGFGNAGKGQLESIAPEYGIEIVVSEVYDKTATDLSALVAKLMANKDIQAVVNWSIVPAQAIVAKNMRQAGWDVPLFQSHGFGNIKYVEAAGAAAEGIIFPAGRLLVANALPDDNPQKALLLKYKNDYEAKFVDEVSTFGGHAYDALMILAEPIKTAGTDSEKVR
;
A
#
# COMPACT_ATOMS: atom_id res chain seq x y z
N MET A 1 -27.29 96.35 65.18
CA MET A 1 -25.83 96.10 65.20
C MET A 1 -25.55 94.91 64.30
N SER A 2 -24.83 95.19 63.27
CA SER A 2 -24.65 94.38 62.05
C SER A 2 -23.76 93.19 62.29
N GLY A 3 -24.11 92.03 61.80
CA GLY A 3 -23.27 90.85 61.69
C GLY A 3 -23.21 90.38 60.25
N ILE A 4 -22.05 90.54 59.65
CA ILE A 4 -21.78 90.20 58.27
C ILE A 4 -21.41 88.68 58.14
N PHE A 5 -22.20 87.96 57.37
CA PHE A 5 -21.83 86.54 56.95
C PHE A 5 -21.14 86.58 55.61
N PHE A 6 -19.93 86.14 55.58
CA PHE A 6 -19.22 85.79 54.32
C PHE A 6 -19.37 84.30 54.00
N SER A 7 -20.09 83.95 52.95
CA SER A 7 -20.12 82.60 52.42
C SER A 7 -19.10 82.49 51.32
N GLN A 8 -18.21 81.56 51.43
CA GLN A 8 -17.22 81.19 50.33
C GLN A 8 -17.79 79.99 49.58
N PRO A 9 -18.11 80.12 48.26
CA PRO A 9 -18.59 78.99 47.42
C PRO A 9 -17.53 78.43 46.54
N GLY A 10 -16.30 78.25 47.01
CA GLY A 10 -15.18 77.82 46.10
C GLY A 10 -14.66 76.39 46.33
N ILE A 11 -14.89 75.78 47.47
CA ILE A 11 -14.20 74.51 47.84
C ILE A 11 -14.95 73.27 47.34
N LEU A 12 -16.26 73.28 47.17
CA LEU A 12 -17.02 72.12 46.72
C LEU A 12 -16.98 71.83 45.19
N GLN A 13 -16.60 72.79 44.35
CA GLN A 13 -16.42 72.58 42.90
C GLN A 13 -15.12 71.91 42.55
N ASN A 14 -14.05 72.13 43.33
CA ASN A 14 -12.72 71.49 43.07
C ASN A 14 -12.70 70.00 43.42
N LEU A 15 -13.45 69.53 44.37
CA LEU A 15 -13.55 68.10 44.75
C LEU A 15 -14.31 67.27 43.71
N LYS A 16 -15.35 67.83 43.07
CA LYS A 16 -16.07 67.10 41.96
C LYS A 16 -15.31 67.05 40.67
N GLY A 17 -14.39 67.97 40.37
CA GLY A 17 -13.50 67.98 39.24
C GLY A 17 -12.41 66.91 39.36
N GLY A 18 -11.83 66.74 40.55
CA GLY A 18 -10.78 65.70 40.80
C GLY A 18 -11.32 64.27 40.70
N GLU A 19 -12.56 64.05 41.19
CA GLU A 19 -13.18 62.73 41.11
C GLU A 19 -13.52 62.31 39.67
N LYS A 20 -13.91 63.23 38.80
CA LYS A 20 -14.16 62.98 37.36
C LYS A 20 -12.91 62.70 36.63
N VAL A 21 -11.80 63.44 36.91
CA VAL A 21 -10.49 63.20 36.28
C VAL A 21 -9.92 61.85 36.73
N MET A 22 -10.04 61.53 38.03
CA MET A 22 -9.55 60.25 38.57
C MET A 22 -10.33 59.05 37.97
N LYS A 23 -11.64 59.15 37.82
CA LYS A 23 -12.48 58.10 37.15
C LYS A 23 -12.09 57.95 35.66
N GLN A 24 -11.79 59.03 34.96
CA GLN A 24 -11.33 59.01 33.57
C GLN A 24 -9.95 58.40 33.40
N VAL A 25 -9.02 58.71 34.32
CA VAL A 25 -7.68 58.11 34.33
C VAL A 25 -7.74 56.62 34.66
N MET A 26 -8.50 56.23 35.68
CA MET A 26 -8.73 54.80 36.00
C MET A 26 -9.38 54.01 34.86
N SER A 27 -10.39 54.60 34.18
CA SER A 27 -11.04 53.97 33.04
C SER A 27 -10.05 53.76 31.85
N ARG A 28 -9.20 54.75 31.57
CA ARG A 28 -8.17 54.65 30.52
C ARG A 28 -7.08 53.66 30.88
N MET A 29 -6.67 53.57 32.15
CA MET A 29 -5.72 52.56 32.63
C MET A 29 -6.33 51.16 32.53
N LEU A 30 -7.60 50.99 32.91
CA LEU A 30 -8.29 49.69 32.80
C LEU A 30 -8.39 49.23 31.35
N ILE A 31 -8.74 50.13 30.42
CA ILE A 31 -8.79 49.83 28.98
C ILE A 31 -7.39 49.46 28.45
N ALA A 32 -6.34 50.17 28.86
CA ALA A 32 -4.98 49.88 28.47
C ALA A 32 -4.50 48.51 28.98
N VAL A 33 -4.82 48.16 30.23
CA VAL A 33 -4.48 46.85 30.83
C VAL A 33 -5.26 45.72 30.14
N VAL A 34 -6.55 45.90 29.88
CA VAL A 34 -7.38 44.91 29.15
C VAL A 34 -6.85 44.74 27.71
N SER A 35 -6.49 45.81 27.02
CA SER A 35 -5.92 45.73 25.68
C SER A 35 -4.55 45.05 25.67
N LEU A 36 -3.72 45.29 26.70
CA LEU A 36 -2.41 44.61 26.82
C LEU A 36 -2.59 43.13 27.14
N CYS A 37 -3.55 42.75 27.97
CA CYS A 37 -3.89 41.33 28.23
C CYS A 37 -4.47 40.64 27.01
N LEU A 38 -5.32 41.32 26.20
CA LEU A 38 -5.82 40.75 24.93
C LEU A 38 -4.68 40.56 23.91
N MET A 39 -3.75 41.52 23.79
CA MET A 39 -2.55 41.36 22.93
C MET A 39 -1.64 40.22 23.42
N ALA A 40 -1.46 40.07 24.73
CA ALA A 40 -0.68 38.98 25.30
C ALA A 40 -1.35 37.60 25.07
N MET A 41 -2.70 37.52 25.10
CA MET A 41 -3.41 36.28 24.76
C MET A 41 -3.34 35.94 23.25
N LEU A 42 -3.32 36.95 22.36
CA LEU A 42 -3.08 36.70 20.92
C LEU A 42 -1.63 36.27 20.60
N ALA A 43 -0.67 36.76 21.38
CA ALA A 43 0.76 36.37 21.23
C ALA A 43 1.08 34.99 21.84
N ALA A 44 0.23 34.51 22.75
CA ALA A 44 0.34 33.18 23.35
C ALA A 44 -0.47 32.10 22.63
N ALA A 45 -1.06 32.38 21.44
CA ALA A 45 -1.53 31.33 20.57
C ALA A 45 -0.35 30.42 20.28
N PRO A 46 -0.40 29.11 20.63
CA PRO A 46 0.66 28.20 20.26
C PRO A 46 0.85 28.38 18.76
N GLY A 47 2.04 28.78 18.35
CA GLY A 47 2.38 28.92 16.94
C GLY A 47 1.87 27.66 16.27
N SER A 48 0.94 27.78 15.34
CA SER A 48 0.52 26.65 14.52
C SER A 48 1.83 26.14 13.90
N ALA A 49 2.37 25.03 14.46
CA ALA A 49 3.45 24.32 13.80
C ALA A 49 2.96 24.16 12.36
N GLN A 50 3.64 24.77 11.42
CA GLN A 50 3.26 24.70 10.03
C GLN A 50 3.20 23.22 9.72
N ALA A 51 2.02 22.70 9.36
CA ALA A 51 1.83 21.29 9.07
C ALA A 51 2.83 20.91 7.99
N GLU A 52 3.80 20.08 8.34
CA GLU A 52 4.77 19.57 7.38
C GLU A 52 4.07 18.58 6.46
N THR A 53 4.48 18.54 5.21
CA THR A 53 3.96 17.57 4.26
C THR A 53 4.83 16.32 4.27
N ILE A 54 4.23 15.15 4.46
CA ILE A 54 4.92 13.85 4.39
C ILE A 54 4.90 13.41 2.93
N LYS A 55 6.02 13.56 2.24
CA LYS A 55 6.16 13.08 0.86
C LYS A 55 6.34 11.57 0.83
N VAL A 56 5.43 10.88 0.15
CA VAL A 56 5.49 9.43 -0.08
C VAL A 56 5.56 9.18 -1.58
N GLY A 57 6.64 8.59 -2.04
CA GLY A 57 6.77 8.15 -3.42
C GLY A 57 6.05 6.81 -3.65
N ALA A 58 5.54 6.60 -4.86
CA ALA A 58 5.04 5.30 -5.28
C ALA A 58 5.57 4.98 -6.68
N ILE A 59 6.18 3.81 -6.84
CA ILE A 59 6.65 3.32 -8.15
C ILE A 59 5.80 2.11 -8.51
N LEU A 60 4.89 2.28 -9.45
CA LEU A 60 3.86 1.27 -9.74
C LEU A 60 3.77 1.00 -11.24
N ALA A 61 3.42 -0.23 -11.59
CA ALA A 61 3.15 -0.61 -12.97
C ALA A 61 1.71 -0.29 -13.35
N VAL A 62 1.35 1.00 -13.35
CA VAL A 62 -0.03 1.46 -13.60
C VAL A 62 -0.49 1.11 -15.01
N THR A 63 0.43 1.17 -15.97
CA THR A 63 0.19 0.78 -17.37
C THR A 63 1.04 -0.43 -17.77
N GLY A 64 0.84 -0.93 -18.99
CA GLY A 64 1.63 -2.02 -19.57
C GLY A 64 1.24 -3.41 -19.08
N GLY A 65 2.16 -4.37 -19.24
CA GLY A 65 1.89 -5.79 -19.03
C GLY A 65 1.62 -6.23 -17.58
N ALA A 66 1.85 -5.37 -16.60
CA ALA A 66 1.55 -5.61 -15.19
C ALA A 66 0.51 -4.61 -14.63
N SER A 67 -0.29 -3.99 -15.50
CA SER A 67 -1.31 -3.03 -15.06
C SER A 67 -2.40 -3.63 -14.16
N PHE A 68 -2.65 -4.93 -14.23
CA PHE A 68 -3.55 -5.63 -13.32
C PHE A 68 -3.07 -5.61 -11.86
N LEU A 69 -1.78 -5.33 -11.64
CA LEU A 69 -1.19 -5.10 -10.33
C LEU A 69 -1.21 -3.60 -9.99
N GLY A 70 -0.51 -2.79 -10.79
CA GLY A 70 -0.21 -1.41 -10.45
C GLY A 70 -1.39 -0.46 -10.51
N ALA A 71 -2.38 -0.69 -11.37
CA ALA A 71 -3.54 0.20 -11.44
C ALA A 71 -4.39 0.16 -10.14
N PRO A 72 -4.77 -1.02 -9.60
CA PRO A 72 -5.47 -1.06 -8.31
C PRO A 72 -4.59 -0.60 -7.13
N GLU A 73 -3.26 -0.80 -7.18
CA GLU A 73 -2.34 -0.27 -6.18
C GLU A 73 -2.37 1.27 -6.14
N SER A 74 -2.25 1.94 -7.32
CA SER A 74 -2.31 3.40 -7.44
C SER A 74 -3.63 3.96 -6.91
N ARG A 75 -4.75 3.42 -7.38
CA ARG A 75 -6.09 3.84 -6.93
C ARG A 75 -6.26 3.72 -5.43
N THR A 76 -5.76 2.64 -4.84
CA THR A 76 -5.82 2.43 -3.38
C THR A 76 -5.02 3.48 -2.64
N LEU A 77 -3.78 3.76 -3.06
CA LEU A 77 -2.93 4.77 -2.43
C LEU A 77 -3.53 6.17 -2.54
N GLU A 78 -4.08 6.53 -3.70
CA GLU A 78 -4.76 7.80 -3.93
C GLU A 78 -5.98 7.95 -3.02
N MET A 79 -6.83 6.93 -2.93
CA MET A 79 -8.01 6.91 -2.07
C MET A 79 -7.62 7.08 -0.60
N LEU A 80 -6.65 6.31 -0.13
CA LEU A 80 -6.21 6.37 1.27
C LEU A 80 -5.53 7.69 1.62
N ALA A 81 -4.69 8.24 0.72
CA ALA A 81 -4.06 9.53 0.94
C ALA A 81 -5.10 10.65 1.06
N GLU A 82 -6.14 10.63 0.21
CA GLU A 82 -7.28 11.56 0.32
C GLU A 82 -8.01 11.40 1.65
N GLU A 83 -8.34 10.16 2.07
CA GLU A 83 -9.03 9.88 3.33
C GLU A 83 -8.21 10.36 4.54
N ILE A 84 -6.92 10.02 4.60
CA ILE A 84 -6.02 10.44 5.68
C ILE A 84 -5.93 11.97 5.72
N ASN A 85 -5.78 12.61 4.57
CA ASN A 85 -5.68 14.06 4.46
C ASN A 85 -6.98 14.78 4.84
N ALA A 86 -8.14 14.22 4.49
CA ALA A 86 -9.44 14.73 4.88
C ALA A 86 -9.69 14.60 6.40
N ALA A 87 -9.14 13.55 7.02
CA ALA A 87 -9.18 13.33 8.47
C ALA A 87 -8.19 14.22 9.26
N GLY A 88 -7.45 15.11 8.60
CA GLY A 88 -6.49 16.03 9.22
C GLY A 88 -5.02 15.60 9.10
N GLY A 89 -4.73 14.54 8.34
CA GLY A 89 -3.37 14.03 8.15
C GLY A 89 -2.86 13.16 9.31
N ILE A 90 -1.58 12.83 9.29
CA ILE A 90 -0.90 12.09 10.36
C ILE A 90 -0.26 13.10 11.30
N ASN A 91 -0.75 13.22 12.54
CA ASN A 91 -0.32 14.24 13.51
C ASN A 91 -0.41 15.68 12.95
N GLY A 92 -1.41 15.96 12.11
CA GLY A 92 -1.58 17.25 11.45
C GLY A 92 -0.82 17.41 10.15
N ASN A 93 0.07 16.50 9.80
CA ASN A 93 0.87 16.52 8.57
C ASN A 93 0.14 15.79 7.45
N LYS A 94 -0.03 16.44 6.29
CA LYS A 94 -0.68 15.83 5.13
C LYS A 94 0.28 14.94 4.34
N ILE A 95 -0.24 13.89 3.75
CA ILE A 95 0.48 13.05 2.79
C ILE A 95 0.49 13.74 1.43
N ASP A 96 1.67 13.91 0.85
CA ASP A 96 1.88 14.25 -0.56
C ASP A 96 2.34 12.99 -1.30
N LEU A 97 1.41 12.38 -2.03
CA LEU A 97 1.64 11.14 -2.74
C LEU A 97 2.13 11.41 -4.16
N ILE A 98 3.36 10.97 -4.47
CA ILE A 98 4.00 11.15 -5.78
C ILE A 98 4.02 9.80 -6.51
N VAL A 99 3.08 9.56 -7.42
CA VAL A 99 2.99 8.31 -8.19
C VAL A 99 3.83 8.41 -9.48
N LYS A 100 4.65 7.39 -9.72
CA LYS A 100 5.47 7.19 -10.93
C LYS A 100 5.07 5.89 -11.61
N ASP A 101 4.60 5.97 -12.85
CA ASP A 101 4.24 4.78 -13.65
C ASP A 101 5.46 4.18 -14.32
N SER A 102 5.92 3.06 -13.80
CA SER A 102 7.04 2.31 -14.36
C SER A 102 6.69 1.47 -15.60
N GLY A 103 5.40 1.13 -15.76
CA GLY A 103 4.96 0.18 -16.80
C GLY A 103 5.60 -1.20 -16.69
N ALA A 104 6.02 -1.62 -15.50
CA ALA A 104 6.82 -2.83 -15.25
C ALA A 104 8.19 -2.83 -15.96
N ASN A 105 8.77 -1.64 -16.17
CA ASN A 105 10.09 -1.47 -16.77
C ASN A 105 11.13 -1.22 -15.68
N PRO A 106 12.12 -2.13 -15.49
CA PRO A 106 13.12 -2.01 -14.44
C PRO A 106 14.00 -0.74 -14.55
N GLU A 107 14.31 -0.29 -15.76
CA GLU A 107 15.16 0.89 -15.96
C GLU A 107 14.40 2.18 -15.57
N LYS A 108 13.09 2.26 -15.87
CA LYS A 108 12.25 3.33 -15.36
C LYS A 108 12.16 3.30 -13.84
N ALA A 109 12.00 2.11 -13.24
CA ALA A 109 11.96 1.98 -11.79
C ALA A 109 13.25 2.49 -11.13
N ILE A 110 14.42 2.18 -11.69
CA ILE A 110 15.72 2.71 -11.25
C ILE A 110 15.75 4.24 -11.31
N SER A 111 15.36 4.81 -12.47
CA SER A 111 15.35 6.27 -12.66
C SER A 111 14.42 6.96 -11.67
N PHE A 112 13.20 6.42 -11.48
CA PHE A 112 12.21 6.98 -10.57
C PHE A 112 12.63 6.84 -9.10
N ALA A 113 13.28 5.73 -8.71
CA ALA A 113 13.79 5.57 -7.35
C ALA A 113 14.82 6.64 -7.02
N LYS A 114 15.77 6.90 -7.93
CA LYS A 114 16.76 7.97 -7.76
C LYS A 114 16.10 9.34 -7.69
N GLN A 115 15.16 9.66 -8.59
CA GLN A 115 14.43 10.91 -8.58
C GLN A 115 13.68 11.12 -7.26
N LEU A 116 12.94 10.12 -6.79
CA LEU A 116 12.17 10.20 -5.56
C LEU A 116 13.08 10.40 -4.33
N ILE A 117 14.23 9.72 -4.28
CA ILE A 117 15.17 9.79 -3.16
C ILE A 117 15.99 11.07 -3.21
N GLU A 118 16.58 11.38 -4.36
CA GLU A 118 17.61 12.42 -4.47
C GLU A 118 17.04 13.82 -4.73
N GLU A 119 15.94 13.92 -5.51
CA GLU A 119 15.34 15.19 -5.92
C GLU A 119 14.13 15.52 -5.05
N GLU A 120 13.15 14.61 -4.97
CA GLU A 120 11.90 14.82 -4.24
C GLU A 120 12.07 14.69 -2.72
N LYS A 121 13.12 13.97 -2.26
CA LYS A 121 13.38 13.72 -0.85
C LYS A 121 12.21 13.05 -0.14
N VAL A 122 11.63 12.03 -0.77
CA VAL A 122 10.51 11.31 -0.18
C VAL A 122 10.90 10.60 1.11
N PHE A 123 9.98 10.54 2.06
CA PHE A 123 10.15 9.82 3.32
C PHE A 123 10.21 8.30 3.11
N ALA A 124 9.36 7.79 2.22
CA ALA A 124 9.29 6.38 1.89
C ALA A 124 8.87 6.19 0.43
N ILE A 125 9.12 4.98 -0.11
CA ILE A 125 8.64 4.54 -1.42
C ILE A 125 7.75 3.32 -1.21
N ILE A 126 6.52 3.35 -1.75
CA ILE A 126 5.61 2.22 -1.83
C ILE A 126 5.69 1.62 -3.25
N GLY A 127 5.69 0.31 -3.34
CA GLY A 127 6.00 -0.40 -4.56
C GLY A 127 7.48 -0.83 -4.59
N PRO A 128 8.02 -1.26 -5.74
CA PRO A 128 7.33 -1.52 -7.01
C PRO A 128 6.26 -2.61 -6.96
N SER A 129 5.42 -2.62 -7.99
CA SER A 129 4.40 -3.67 -8.18
C SER A 129 5.00 -5.03 -8.46
N THR A 130 6.17 -5.09 -9.10
CA THR A 130 6.79 -6.35 -9.54
C THR A 130 8.08 -6.67 -8.81
N SER A 131 8.33 -7.98 -8.60
CA SER A 131 9.55 -8.45 -7.93
C SER A 131 10.82 -8.12 -8.73
N GLY A 132 10.73 -8.14 -10.05
CA GLY A 132 11.86 -7.80 -10.91
C GLY A 132 12.31 -6.35 -10.74
N GLU A 133 11.37 -5.41 -10.66
CA GLU A 133 11.66 -3.99 -10.42
C GLU A 133 12.16 -3.76 -8.99
N THR A 134 11.52 -4.39 -8.00
CA THR A 134 11.93 -4.26 -6.59
C THR A 134 13.39 -4.66 -6.40
N MET A 135 13.81 -5.78 -6.99
CA MET A 135 15.19 -6.24 -6.89
C MET A 135 16.21 -5.29 -7.53
N LYS A 136 15.78 -4.48 -8.51
CA LYS A 136 16.65 -3.46 -9.14
C LYS A 136 16.83 -2.22 -8.29
N ILE A 137 15.82 -1.85 -7.49
CA ILE A 137 15.88 -0.64 -6.67
C ILE A 137 16.19 -0.89 -5.19
N LYS A 138 16.19 -2.17 -4.76
CA LYS A 138 16.44 -2.57 -3.36
C LYS A 138 17.70 -1.91 -2.78
N ASN A 139 18.83 -2.01 -3.47
CA ASN A 139 20.08 -1.42 -3.00
C ASN A 139 20.07 0.11 -3.02
N ILE A 140 19.37 0.72 -4.00
CA ILE A 140 19.22 2.18 -4.08
C ILE A 140 18.49 2.71 -2.84
N ALA A 141 17.42 2.03 -2.42
CA ALA A 141 16.68 2.38 -1.20
C ALA A 141 17.53 2.19 0.07
N GLU A 142 18.30 1.09 0.17
CA GLU A 142 19.21 0.82 1.29
C GLU A 142 20.30 1.91 1.40
N GLU A 143 20.97 2.23 0.31
CA GLU A 143 22.03 3.25 0.25
C GLU A 143 21.47 4.65 0.57
N GLY A 144 20.27 4.95 0.05
CA GLY A 144 19.55 6.20 0.32
C GLY A 144 18.92 6.27 1.71
N LYS A 145 18.97 5.19 2.51
CA LYS A 145 18.27 5.06 3.81
C LYS A 145 16.79 5.43 3.74
N THR A 146 16.17 5.12 2.61
CA THR A 146 14.76 5.39 2.32
C THR A 146 13.95 4.13 2.52
N ILE A 147 12.89 4.18 3.30
CA ILE A 147 12.00 3.04 3.55
C ILE A 147 11.36 2.63 2.23
N LEU A 148 11.52 1.36 1.85
CA LEU A 148 10.90 0.75 0.68
C LEU A 148 9.91 -0.32 1.12
N LEU A 149 8.61 -0.09 0.87
CA LEU A 149 7.53 -1.05 1.11
C LEU A 149 7.08 -1.63 -0.23
N SER A 150 7.69 -2.73 -0.64
CA SER A 150 7.38 -3.39 -1.90
C SER A 150 5.99 -4.03 -1.89
N CYS A 151 5.23 -3.83 -2.96
CA CYS A 151 3.98 -4.53 -3.24
C CYS A 151 4.19 -5.87 -3.97
N ALA A 152 5.45 -6.29 -4.14
CA ALA A 152 5.83 -7.53 -4.83
C ALA A 152 6.15 -8.67 -3.86
N ALA A 153 5.94 -9.92 -4.31
CA ALA A 153 5.85 -11.06 -3.42
C ALA A 153 7.12 -11.89 -3.26
N ALA A 154 8.10 -11.80 -4.18
CA ALA A 154 9.27 -12.68 -4.15
C ALA A 154 10.02 -12.63 -2.81
N GLU A 155 10.31 -13.80 -2.26
CA GLU A 155 10.95 -13.92 -0.93
C GLU A 155 12.36 -13.31 -0.90
N VAL A 156 13.05 -13.30 -2.03
CA VAL A 156 14.41 -12.71 -2.18
C VAL A 156 14.42 -11.18 -1.93
N ILE A 157 13.26 -10.53 -1.91
CA ILE A 157 13.14 -9.11 -1.58
C ILE A 157 13.58 -8.87 -0.13
N VAL A 158 13.18 -9.75 0.79
CA VAL A 158 13.41 -9.62 2.23
C VAL A 158 14.30 -10.73 2.80
N ASN A 159 14.79 -11.65 1.98
CA ASN A 159 15.70 -12.70 2.39
C ASN A 159 16.91 -12.77 1.40
N PRO A 160 18.12 -12.37 1.81
CA PRO A 160 18.48 -11.91 3.16
C PRO A 160 17.81 -10.58 3.53
N VAL A 161 17.62 -10.36 4.85
CA VAL A 161 17.01 -9.14 5.40
C VAL A 161 17.83 -7.93 5.01
N ALA A 162 17.16 -6.89 4.55
CA ALA A 162 17.71 -5.57 4.32
C ALA A 162 17.06 -4.56 5.31
N LYS A 163 17.80 -3.53 5.68
CA LYS A 163 17.46 -2.67 6.81
C LYS A 163 16.26 -1.76 6.55
N TYR A 164 16.13 -1.28 5.30
CA TYR A 164 15.09 -0.34 4.87
C TYR A 164 14.09 -0.95 3.90
N VAL A 165 14.18 -2.26 3.63
CA VAL A 165 13.34 -2.91 2.61
C VAL A 165 12.38 -3.90 3.25
N PHE A 166 11.11 -3.67 3.00
CA PHE A 166 9.96 -4.45 3.48
C PHE A 166 9.10 -4.86 2.30
N LYS A 167 8.17 -5.78 2.52
CA LYS A 167 7.12 -6.11 1.56
C LYS A 167 5.82 -6.47 2.26
N THR A 168 4.69 -6.20 1.63
CA THR A 168 3.36 -6.47 2.18
C THR A 168 2.73 -7.78 1.70
N PRO A 169 3.01 -8.31 0.48
CA PRO A 169 2.49 -9.62 0.09
C PRO A 169 3.01 -10.76 0.95
N GLN A 170 2.26 -11.86 0.97
CA GLN A 170 2.68 -13.13 1.56
C GLN A 170 4.00 -13.61 0.94
N LYS A 171 4.73 -14.46 1.66
CA LYS A 171 5.92 -15.12 1.12
C LYS A 171 5.54 -16.14 0.06
N ASP A 172 6.35 -16.24 -0.99
CA ASP A 172 6.20 -17.29 -2.01
C ASP A 172 6.20 -18.68 -1.39
N SER A 173 7.08 -18.91 -0.41
CA SER A 173 7.17 -20.17 0.32
C SER A 173 5.86 -20.57 1.01
N ASP A 174 5.13 -19.60 1.60
CA ASP A 174 3.84 -19.86 2.25
C ASP A 174 2.76 -20.23 1.21
N ALA A 175 2.76 -19.54 0.07
CA ALA A 175 1.85 -19.86 -1.04
C ALA A 175 2.12 -21.26 -1.63
N VAL A 176 3.39 -21.61 -1.83
CA VAL A 176 3.79 -22.96 -2.29
C VAL A 176 3.33 -24.03 -1.30
N LYS A 177 3.56 -23.82 0.01
CA LYS A 177 3.11 -24.77 1.04
C LYS A 177 1.59 -24.98 1.01
N GLN A 178 0.80 -23.91 0.84
CA GLN A 178 -0.66 -24.03 0.72
C GLN A 178 -1.08 -24.82 -0.52
N ILE A 179 -0.43 -24.61 -1.67
CA ILE A 179 -0.66 -25.37 -2.89
C ILE A 179 -0.36 -26.86 -2.63
N TYR A 180 0.81 -27.18 -2.11
CA TYR A 180 1.23 -28.57 -1.87
C TYR A 180 0.40 -29.28 -0.81
N MET A 181 0.02 -28.60 0.27
CA MET A 181 -0.92 -29.17 1.25
C MET A 181 -2.29 -29.48 0.62
N THR A 182 -2.77 -28.64 -0.29
CA THR A 182 -4.01 -28.88 -1.01
C THR A 182 -3.87 -30.05 -1.97
N MET A 183 -2.78 -30.12 -2.71
CA MET A 183 -2.46 -31.26 -3.59
C MET A 183 -2.42 -32.58 -2.82
N ASN A 184 -1.77 -32.61 -1.66
CA ASN A 184 -1.69 -33.82 -0.82
C ASN A 184 -3.08 -34.29 -0.36
N LYS A 185 -4.00 -33.34 -0.02
CA LYS A 185 -5.40 -33.67 0.30
C LYS A 185 -6.15 -34.25 -0.89
N MET A 186 -5.75 -33.90 -2.11
CA MET A 186 -6.33 -34.41 -3.36
C MET A 186 -5.63 -35.68 -3.87
N GLY A 187 -4.60 -36.19 -3.17
CA GLY A 187 -3.83 -37.37 -3.58
C GLY A 187 -2.89 -37.11 -4.76
N ILE A 188 -2.53 -35.85 -5.02
CA ILE A 188 -1.64 -35.43 -6.11
C ILE A 188 -0.19 -35.40 -5.59
N SER A 189 0.71 -36.09 -6.30
CA SER A 189 2.14 -36.16 -5.97
C SER A 189 3.06 -35.88 -7.14
N LYS A 190 2.59 -35.97 -8.40
CA LYS A 190 3.38 -35.71 -9.60
C LYS A 190 2.79 -34.54 -10.39
N ILE A 191 3.58 -33.50 -10.61
CA ILE A 191 3.09 -32.25 -11.19
C ILE A 191 3.96 -31.74 -12.36
N GLY A 192 3.30 -31.00 -13.26
CA GLY A 192 3.97 -30.09 -14.18
C GLY A 192 4.03 -28.68 -13.60
N VAL A 193 5.13 -28.01 -13.77
CA VAL A 193 5.29 -26.59 -13.38
C VAL A 193 5.51 -25.76 -14.64
N VAL A 194 4.79 -24.65 -14.76
CA VAL A 194 5.03 -23.63 -15.79
C VAL A 194 5.16 -22.26 -15.14
N THR A 195 6.11 -21.46 -15.58
CA THR A 195 6.34 -20.14 -14.98
C THR A 195 6.50 -19.07 -16.06
N GLY A 196 5.94 -17.88 -15.80
CA GLY A 196 6.18 -16.74 -16.66
C GLY A 196 7.63 -16.24 -16.51
N ASN A 197 8.29 -15.86 -17.61
CA ASN A 197 9.65 -15.32 -17.59
C ASN A 197 9.68 -13.90 -16.98
N THR A 198 9.60 -13.86 -15.66
CA THR A 198 9.64 -12.63 -14.84
C THR A 198 10.45 -12.88 -13.57
N GLY A 199 10.82 -11.81 -12.85
CA GLY A 199 11.47 -11.95 -11.54
C GLY A 199 10.62 -12.73 -10.54
N PHE A 200 9.30 -12.57 -10.56
CA PHE A 200 8.36 -13.34 -9.73
C PHE A 200 8.28 -14.81 -10.18
N GLY A 201 8.17 -15.07 -11.49
CA GLY A 201 8.13 -16.42 -12.02
C GLY A 201 9.37 -17.23 -11.67
N ASN A 202 10.55 -16.62 -11.83
CA ASN A 202 11.83 -17.26 -11.52
C ASN A 202 12.00 -17.53 -10.01
N ALA A 203 11.61 -16.57 -9.15
CA ALA A 203 11.66 -16.75 -7.70
C ALA A 203 10.73 -17.87 -7.24
N GLY A 204 9.49 -17.89 -7.76
CA GLY A 204 8.51 -18.91 -7.42
C GLY A 204 8.90 -20.29 -7.90
N LYS A 205 9.52 -20.41 -9.08
CA LYS A 205 10.10 -21.67 -9.55
C LYS A 205 11.07 -22.25 -8.54
N GLY A 206 12.00 -21.43 -8.05
CA GLY A 206 12.96 -21.86 -7.02
C GLY A 206 12.29 -22.31 -5.73
N GLN A 207 11.22 -21.62 -5.30
CA GLN A 207 10.45 -22.02 -4.11
C GLN A 207 9.68 -23.33 -4.33
N LEU A 208 9.05 -23.51 -5.49
CA LEU A 208 8.36 -24.76 -5.85
C LEU A 208 9.34 -25.94 -5.82
N GLU A 209 10.50 -25.79 -6.46
CA GLU A 209 11.53 -26.84 -6.53
C GLU A 209 12.13 -27.17 -5.15
N SER A 210 12.41 -26.15 -4.33
CA SER A 210 13.05 -26.36 -3.03
C SER A 210 12.13 -26.99 -1.99
N ILE A 211 10.82 -26.69 -2.04
CA ILE A 211 9.84 -27.14 -1.03
C ILE A 211 9.18 -28.47 -1.42
N ALA A 212 9.15 -28.83 -2.70
CA ALA A 212 8.49 -30.03 -3.21
C ALA A 212 8.86 -31.31 -2.45
N PRO A 213 10.15 -31.59 -2.12
CA PRO A 213 10.52 -32.80 -1.38
C PRO A 213 9.91 -32.89 0.00
N GLU A 214 9.72 -31.76 0.70
CA GLU A 214 9.13 -31.75 2.05
C GLU A 214 7.67 -32.23 2.07
N TYR A 215 6.98 -32.10 0.92
CA TYR A 215 5.57 -32.47 0.74
C TYR A 215 5.38 -33.76 -0.08
N GLY A 216 6.47 -34.44 -0.44
CA GLY A 216 6.40 -35.63 -1.29
C GLY A 216 5.92 -35.33 -2.71
N ILE A 217 6.10 -34.11 -3.20
CA ILE A 217 5.75 -33.69 -4.56
C ILE A 217 6.95 -33.89 -5.50
N GLU A 218 6.71 -34.56 -6.61
CA GLU A 218 7.65 -34.73 -7.72
C GLU A 218 7.29 -33.77 -8.86
N ILE A 219 8.20 -32.87 -9.20
CA ILE A 219 8.06 -32.00 -10.37
C ILE A 219 8.62 -32.75 -11.59
N VAL A 220 7.74 -33.41 -12.36
CA VAL A 220 8.16 -34.25 -13.49
C VAL A 220 8.47 -33.44 -14.75
N VAL A 221 7.94 -32.23 -14.90
CA VAL A 221 8.24 -31.28 -15.99
C VAL A 221 8.23 -29.87 -15.42
N SER A 222 9.22 -29.06 -15.79
CA SER A 222 9.31 -27.64 -15.41
C SER A 222 9.66 -26.81 -16.65
N GLU A 223 8.79 -25.88 -17.03
CA GLU A 223 8.91 -25.06 -18.24
C GLU A 223 8.75 -23.57 -17.92
N VAL A 224 9.35 -22.74 -18.76
CA VAL A 224 9.22 -21.28 -18.68
C VAL A 224 8.62 -20.76 -19.98
N TYR A 225 7.63 -19.88 -19.90
CA TYR A 225 7.06 -19.23 -21.08
C TYR A 225 7.35 -17.74 -21.12
N ASP A 226 7.34 -17.18 -22.32
CA ASP A 226 7.55 -15.74 -22.52
C ASP A 226 6.38 -14.94 -21.92
N LYS A 227 6.70 -13.87 -21.22
CA LYS A 227 5.71 -12.99 -20.55
C LYS A 227 4.72 -12.34 -21.52
N THR A 228 5.05 -12.27 -22.81
CA THR A 228 4.23 -11.69 -23.89
C THR A 228 3.54 -12.74 -24.75
N ALA A 229 3.65 -14.04 -24.38
CA ALA A 229 3.05 -15.12 -25.17
C ALA A 229 1.54 -14.91 -25.35
N THR A 230 1.09 -15.09 -26.59
CA THR A 230 -0.33 -15.05 -26.98
C THR A 230 -0.90 -16.42 -27.32
N ASP A 231 -0.03 -17.43 -27.45
CA ASP A 231 -0.36 -18.82 -27.63
C ASP A 231 0.66 -19.71 -26.88
N LEU A 232 0.16 -20.67 -26.11
CA LEU A 232 0.92 -21.63 -25.32
C LEU A 232 0.51 -23.08 -25.61
N SER A 233 -0.15 -23.32 -26.75
CA SER A 233 -0.63 -24.64 -27.15
C SER A 233 0.50 -25.66 -27.26
N ALA A 234 1.63 -25.27 -27.81
CA ALA A 234 2.84 -26.13 -27.92
C ALA A 234 3.41 -26.49 -26.53
N LEU A 235 3.40 -25.53 -25.57
CA LEU A 235 3.78 -25.78 -24.20
C LEU A 235 2.84 -26.77 -23.52
N VAL A 236 1.54 -26.58 -23.66
CA VAL A 236 0.51 -27.48 -23.12
C VAL A 236 0.65 -28.89 -23.73
N ALA A 237 0.85 -28.99 -25.03
CA ALA A 237 1.07 -30.30 -25.72
C ALA A 237 2.31 -31.02 -25.17
N LYS A 238 3.39 -30.28 -24.87
CA LYS A 238 4.61 -30.83 -24.27
C LYS A 238 4.33 -31.39 -22.86
N LEU A 239 3.56 -30.67 -22.03
CA LEU A 239 3.17 -31.17 -20.72
C LEU A 239 2.28 -32.41 -20.81
N MET A 240 1.27 -32.40 -21.69
CA MET A 240 0.35 -33.52 -21.92
C MET A 240 1.05 -34.80 -22.40
N ALA A 241 2.20 -34.68 -23.04
CA ALA A 241 2.99 -35.83 -23.48
C ALA A 241 3.49 -36.66 -22.28
N ASN A 242 3.74 -36.05 -21.14
CA ASN A 242 4.05 -36.73 -19.89
C ASN A 242 2.79 -37.17 -19.18
N LYS A 243 2.45 -38.45 -19.24
CA LYS A 243 1.23 -39.04 -18.69
C LYS A 243 1.23 -39.17 -17.17
N ASP A 244 2.36 -38.92 -16.52
CA ASP A 244 2.49 -38.94 -15.07
C ASP A 244 1.97 -37.64 -14.40
N ILE A 245 1.78 -36.56 -15.16
CA ILE A 245 1.30 -35.28 -14.62
C ILE A 245 -0.15 -35.42 -14.13
N GLN A 246 -0.33 -35.25 -12.83
CA GLN A 246 -1.62 -35.27 -12.15
C GLN A 246 -2.24 -33.88 -11.97
N ALA A 247 -1.41 -32.82 -11.96
CA ALA A 247 -1.83 -31.43 -11.90
C ALA A 247 -0.76 -30.51 -12.51
N VAL A 248 -1.16 -29.29 -12.87
CA VAL A 248 -0.24 -28.24 -13.32
C VAL A 248 -0.23 -27.10 -12.31
N VAL A 249 0.96 -26.62 -11.97
CA VAL A 249 1.16 -25.33 -11.28
C VAL A 249 1.63 -24.30 -12.29
N ASN A 250 0.89 -23.20 -12.40
CA ASN A 250 1.30 -22.04 -13.17
C ASN A 250 1.66 -20.88 -12.22
N TRP A 251 2.92 -20.48 -12.22
CA TRP A 251 3.38 -19.42 -11.34
C TRP A 251 3.73 -18.16 -12.14
N SER A 252 2.82 -17.17 -12.09
CA SER A 252 2.93 -15.98 -12.93
C SER A 252 2.13 -14.79 -12.38
N ILE A 253 2.42 -13.60 -12.93
CA ILE A 253 1.68 -12.35 -12.75
C ILE A 253 1.36 -11.67 -14.09
N VAL A 254 1.65 -12.30 -15.21
CA VAL A 254 1.41 -11.69 -16.53
C VAL A 254 0.12 -12.21 -17.15
N PRO A 255 -0.52 -11.46 -18.06
CA PRO A 255 -1.77 -11.87 -18.72
C PRO A 255 -1.70 -13.27 -19.38
N ALA A 256 -0.53 -13.69 -19.84
CA ALA A 256 -0.31 -15.02 -20.42
C ALA A 256 -0.65 -16.19 -19.49
N GLN A 257 -0.76 -15.97 -18.16
CA GLN A 257 -1.24 -17.02 -17.25
C GLN A 257 -2.67 -17.47 -17.55
N ALA A 258 -3.53 -16.59 -18.05
CA ALA A 258 -4.86 -16.93 -18.50
C ALA A 258 -4.85 -17.77 -19.79
N ILE A 259 -3.82 -17.61 -20.64
CA ILE A 259 -3.66 -18.38 -21.87
C ILE A 259 -3.31 -19.85 -21.57
N VAL A 260 -2.53 -20.11 -20.51
CA VAL A 260 -2.27 -21.48 -20.03
C VAL A 260 -3.59 -22.18 -19.77
N ALA A 261 -4.50 -21.57 -19.00
CA ALA A 261 -5.82 -22.13 -18.70
C ALA A 261 -6.62 -22.40 -19.98
N LYS A 262 -6.69 -21.40 -20.88
CA LYS A 262 -7.42 -21.53 -22.15
C LYS A 262 -6.87 -22.68 -23.01
N ASN A 263 -5.56 -22.75 -23.18
CA ASN A 263 -4.96 -23.78 -24.03
C ASN A 263 -5.09 -25.18 -23.40
N MET A 264 -5.08 -25.34 -22.07
CA MET A 264 -5.37 -26.61 -21.41
C MET A 264 -6.80 -27.09 -21.73
N ARG A 265 -7.80 -26.20 -21.59
CA ARG A 265 -9.20 -26.55 -21.88
C ARG A 265 -9.44 -26.82 -23.37
N GLN A 266 -8.84 -26.03 -24.26
CA GLN A 266 -8.89 -26.24 -25.72
C GLN A 266 -8.30 -27.58 -26.12
N ALA A 267 -7.25 -28.04 -25.44
CA ALA A 267 -6.63 -29.35 -25.66
C ALA A 267 -7.42 -30.52 -25.02
N GLY A 268 -8.53 -30.25 -24.32
CA GLY A 268 -9.29 -31.25 -23.59
C GLY A 268 -8.51 -31.86 -22.41
N TRP A 269 -7.60 -31.09 -21.82
CA TRP A 269 -6.77 -31.55 -20.70
C TRP A 269 -7.33 -31.03 -19.36
N ASP A 270 -8.01 -31.93 -18.65
CA ASP A 270 -8.81 -31.60 -17.46
C ASP A 270 -8.08 -31.83 -16.11
N VAL A 271 -6.76 -32.02 -16.11
CA VAL A 271 -6.03 -32.08 -14.85
C VAL A 271 -6.18 -30.76 -14.07
N PRO A 272 -6.20 -30.80 -12.74
CA PRO A 272 -6.31 -29.59 -11.93
C PRO A 272 -5.21 -28.57 -12.28
N LEU A 273 -5.63 -27.30 -12.45
CA LEU A 273 -4.74 -26.18 -12.65
C LEU A 273 -4.65 -25.36 -11.37
N PHE A 274 -3.48 -25.31 -10.79
CA PHE A 274 -3.16 -24.43 -9.69
C PHE A 274 -2.46 -23.18 -10.21
N GLN A 275 -2.91 -22.02 -9.76
CA GLN A 275 -2.24 -20.74 -10.02
C GLN A 275 -1.51 -20.28 -8.77
N SER A 276 -0.49 -19.43 -8.94
CA SER A 276 0.14 -18.73 -7.82
C SER A 276 -0.81 -17.71 -7.19
N HIS A 277 -0.46 -17.18 -6.04
CA HIS A 277 -1.16 -16.04 -5.44
C HIS A 277 -1.12 -14.77 -6.32
N GLY A 278 -0.30 -14.74 -7.36
CA GLY A 278 -0.31 -13.72 -8.41
C GLY A 278 -1.54 -13.75 -9.33
N PHE A 279 -2.49 -14.69 -9.12
CA PHE A 279 -3.77 -14.74 -9.86
C PHE A 279 -4.87 -13.89 -9.21
N GLY A 280 -4.61 -13.25 -8.07
CA GLY A 280 -5.59 -12.59 -7.21
C GLY A 280 -6.18 -11.28 -7.73
N ASN A 281 -6.60 -11.21 -9.00
CA ASN A 281 -7.35 -10.11 -9.61
C ASN A 281 -8.40 -10.68 -10.57
N ILE A 282 -9.62 -10.16 -10.50
CA ILE A 282 -10.75 -10.59 -11.35
C ILE A 282 -10.41 -10.50 -12.84
N LYS A 283 -9.55 -9.56 -13.25
CA LYS A 283 -9.14 -9.39 -14.65
C LYS A 283 -8.46 -10.62 -15.24
N TYR A 284 -7.78 -11.43 -14.42
CA TYR A 284 -7.23 -12.72 -14.89
C TYR A 284 -8.33 -13.77 -15.11
N VAL A 285 -9.35 -13.76 -14.25
CA VAL A 285 -10.52 -14.64 -14.41
C VAL A 285 -11.29 -14.27 -15.68
N GLU A 286 -11.57 -12.99 -15.87
CA GLU A 286 -12.20 -12.45 -17.08
C GLU A 286 -11.38 -12.80 -18.34
N ALA A 287 -10.07 -12.63 -18.28
CA ALA A 287 -9.16 -12.96 -19.38
C ALA A 287 -9.14 -14.46 -19.69
N ALA A 288 -9.29 -15.34 -18.71
CA ALA A 288 -9.41 -16.79 -18.90
C ALA A 288 -10.81 -17.20 -19.39
N GLY A 289 -11.87 -16.43 -19.04
CA GLY A 289 -13.26 -16.72 -19.35
C GLY A 289 -13.70 -18.07 -18.74
N ALA A 290 -14.42 -18.89 -19.49
CA ALA A 290 -14.87 -20.21 -19.03
C ALA A 290 -13.71 -21.15 -18.62
N ALA A 291 -12.49 -20.91 -19.10
CA ALA A 291 -11.33 -21.71 -18.73
C ALA A 291 -10.85 -21.44 -17.30
N ALA A 292 -11.37 -20.40 -16.65
CA ALA A 292 -11.06 -20.12 -15.24
C ALA A 292 -11.78 -21.08 -14.28
N GLU A 293 -12.84 -21.76 -14.71
CA GLU A 293 -13.60 -22.66 -13.86
C GLU A 293 -12.71 -23.78 -13.32
N GLY A 294 -12.76 -24.00 -12.01
CA GLY A 294 -11.98 -25.01 -11.33
C GLY A 294 -10.50 -24.66 -11.10
N ILE A 295 -10.03 -23.44 -11.42
CA ILE A 295 -8.69 -22.96 -11.04
C ILE A 295 -8.62 -22.83 -9.50
N ILE A 296 -7.52 -23.33 -8.93
CA ILE A 296 -7.24 -23.27 -7.50
C ILE A 296 -6.02 -22.38 -7.26
N PHE A 297 -6.12 -21.43 -6.34
CA PHE A 297 -4.98 -20.59 -5.98
C PHE A 297 -5.03 -20.12 -4.53
N PRO A 298 -3.87 -19.92 -3.88
CA PRO A 298 -3.82 -19.32 -2.54
C PRO A 298 -4.05 -17.82 -2.65
N ALA A 299 -4.86 -17.27 -1.75
CA ALA A 299 -5.16 -15.84 -1.73
C ALA A 299 -5.26 -15.30 -0.30
N GLY A 300 -5.10 -13.98 -0.16
CA GLY A 300 -5.43 -13.26 1.05
C GLY A 300 -6.94 -13.22 1.32
N ARG A 301 -7.31 -12.97 2.57
CA ARG A 301 -8.71 -12.95 3.02
C ARG A 301 -9.57 -11.87 2.34
N LEU A 302 -8.96 -10.84 1.77
CA LEU A 302 -9.68 -9.75 1.10
C LEU A 302 -10.62 -10.28 0.00
N LEU A 303 -10.16 -11.22 -0.83
CA LEU A 303 -10.95 -11.75 -1.94
C LEU A 303 -12.17 -12.57 -1.48
N VAL A 304 -12.15 -13.04 -0.23
CA VAL A 304 -13.23 -13.84 0.37
C VAL A 304 -13.84 -13.14 1.59
N ALA A 305 -13.70 -11.81 1.69
CA ALA A 305 -14.13 -11.04 2.86
C ALA A 305 -15.60 -11.27 3.24
N ASN A 306 -16.48 -11.38 2.24
CA ASN A 306 -17.92 -11.67 2.44
C ASN A 306 -18.18 -13.05 3.08
N ALA A 307 -17.32 -14.03 2.80
CA ALA A 307 -17.47 -15.41 3.28
C ALA A 307 -16.79 -15.66 4.65
N LEU A 308 -16.10 -14.67 5.20
CA LEU A 308 -15.47 -14.80 6.51
C LEU A 308 -16.54 -14.90 7.61
N PRO A 309 -16.31 -15.69 8.68
CA PRO A 309 -17.16 -15.70 9.86
C PRO A 309 -17.32 -14.30 10.46
N ASP A 310 -18.48 -14.03 11.09
CA ASP A 310 -18.77 -12.70 11.63
C ASP A 310 -17.86 -12.29 12.79
N ASP A 311 -17.34 -13.26 13.52
CA ASP A 311 -16.37 -13.08 14.61
C ASP A 311 -14.93 -12.94 14.14
N ASN A 312 -14.68 -13.02 12.84
CA ASN A 312 -13.32 -12.81 12.31
C ASN A 312 -12.87 -11.36 12.51
N PRO A 313 -11.76 -11.12 13.24
CA PRO A 313 -11.34 -9.77 13.61
C PRO A 313 -10.98 -8.88 12.42
N GLN A 314 -10.69 -9.44 11.26
CA GLN A 314 -10.35 -8.67 10.05
C GLN A 314 -11.57 -8.35 9.18
N LYS A 315 -12.71 -9.06 9.35
CA LYS A 315 -13.87 -8.97 8.44
C LYS A 315 -14.35 -7.53 8.25
N ALA A 316 -14.54 -6.80 9.33
CA ALA A 316 -15.03 -5.43 9.28
C ALA A 316 -14.10 -4.49 8.48
N LEU A 317 -12.78 -4.60 8.70
CA LEU A 317 -11.77 -3.80 7.99
C LEU A 317 -11.75 -4.15 6.50
N LEU A 318 -11.73 -5.45 6.18
CA LEU A 318 -11.69 -5.92 4.80
C LEU A 318 -12.94 -5.51 4.02
N LEU A 319 -14.13 -5.61 4.63
CA LEU A 319 -15.39 -5.16 4.02
C LEU A 319 -15.44 -3.65 3.85
N LYS A 320 -14.93 -2.87 4.83
CA LYS A 320 -14.85 -1.41 4.67
C LYS A 320 -14.01 -1.04 3.46
N TYR A 321 -12.76 -1.54 3.38
CA TYR A 321 -11.89 -1.25 2.25
C TYR A 321 -12.52 -1.70 0.91
N LYS A 322 -13.08 -2.92 0.85
CA LYS A 322 -13.75 -3.42 -0.34
C LYS A 322 -14.86 -2.46 -0.79
N ASN A 323 -15.77 -2.11 0.11
CA ASN A 323 -16.92 -1.28 -0.24
C ASN A 323 -16.50 0.13 -0.65
N ASP A 324 -15.53 0.75 0.02
CA ASP A 324 -15.05 2.10 -0.30
C ASP A 324 -14.37 2.12 -1.68
N TYR A 325 -13.52 1.13 -1.95
CA TYR A 325 -12.83 1.00 -3.23
C TYR A 325 -13.82 0.78 -4.38
N GLU A 326 -14.71 -0.20 -4.25
CA GLU A 326 -15.68 -0.56 -5.29
C GLU A 326 -16.69 0.58 -5.56
N ALA A 327 -17.10 1.31 -4.51
CA ALA A 327 -17.96 2.48 -4.66
C ALA A 327 -17.25 3.64 -5.39
N LYS A 328 -15.95 3.84 -5.12
CA LYS A 328 -15.21 4.96 -5.72
C LYS A 328 -14.80 4.70 -7.17
N PHE A 329 -14.36 3.47 -7.48
CA PHE A 329 -13.74 3.17 -8.78
C PHE A 329 -14.62 2.33 -9.72
N VAL A 330 -15.79 1.85 -9.24
CA VAL A 330 -16.68 0.97 -10.02
C VAL A 330 -15.91 -0.23 -10.59
N ASP A 331 -15.01 -0.79 -9.82
CA ASP A 331 -14.14 -1.92 -10.17
C ASP A 331 -13.96 -2.80 -8.92
N GLU A 332 -13.78 -4.12 -9.11
CA GLU A 332 -13.63 -5.02 -7.98
C GLU A 332 -12.27 -4.86 -7.29
N VAL A 333 -12.24 -5.08 -5.97
CA VAL A 333 -10.98 -5.13 -5.24
C VAL A 333 -10.11 -6.28 -5.72
N SER A 334 -8.81 -6.08 -5.65
CA SER A 334 -7.81 -7.10 -5.92
C SER A 334 -6.87 -7.29 -4.74
N THR A 335 -6.19 -8.43 -4.71
CA THR A 335 -5.14 -8.67 -3.72
C THR A 335 -4.04 -7.60 -3.78
N PHE A 336 -3.77 -7.05 -4.97
CA PHE A 336 -2.73 -6.04 -5.20
C PHE A 336 -3.09 -4.69 -4.58
N GLY A 337 -4.33 -4.21 -4.77
CA GLY A 337 -4.82 -3.04 -4.05
C GLY A 337 -4.71 -3.22 -2.53
N GLY A 338 -5.02 -4.42 -2.02
CA GLY A 338 -4.85 -4.78 -0.61
C GLY A 338 -3.40 -4.66 -0.13
N HIS A 339 -2.41 -5.03 -0.95
CA HIS A 339 -1.00 -4.87 -0.60
C HIS A 339 -0.58 -3.40 -0.49
N ALA A 340 -1.09 -2.55 -1.37
CA ALA A 340 -0.85 -1.11 -1.31
C ALA A 340 -1.56 -0.47 -0.09
N TYR A 341 -2.77 -0.95 0.25
CA TYR A 341 -3.47 -0.57 1.48
C TYR A 341 -2.59 -0.85 2.71
N ASP A 342 -2.13 -2.09 2.84
CA ASP A 342 -1.27 -2.50 3.95
C ASP A 342 0.03 -1.67 3.99
N ALA A 343 0.65 -1.40 2.83
CA ALA A 343 1.88 -0.63 2.77
C ALA A 343 1.71 0.79 3.34
N LEU A 344 0.67 1.51 2.93
CA LEU A 344 0.44 2.87 3.41
C LEU A 344 0.02 2.87 4.89
N MET A 345 -0.81 1.93 5.31
CA MET A 345 -1.26 1.86 6.71
C MET A 345 -0.14 1.44 7.67
N ILE A 346 0.70 0.47 7.29
CA ILE A 346 1.90 0.07 8.05
C ILE A 346 2.89 1.23 8.15
N LEU A 347 3.03 2.05 7.09
CA LEU A 347 3.88 3.24 7.12
C LEU A 347 3.29 4.33 8.02
N ALA A 348 1.99 4.57 7.95
CA ALA A 348 1.31 5.65 8.67
C ALA A 348 1.33 5.45 10.20
N GLU A 349 1.23 4.21 10.68
CA GLU A 349 1.11 3.92 12.09
C GLU A 349 2.35 4.33 12.92
N PRO A 350 3.58 3.91 12.59
CA PRO A 350 4.76 4.33 13.34
C PRO A 350 5.07 5.83 13.21
N ILE A 351 4.65 6.50 12.13
CA ILE A 351 4.81 7.95 11.99
C ILE A 351 4.07 8.70 13.11
N LYS A 352 2.95 8.18 13.62
CA LYS A 352 2.19 8.78 14.72
C LYS A 352 3.02 8.94 16.00
N THR A 353 3.96 8.04 16.24
CA THR A 353 4.80 8.01 17.45
C THR A 353 6.23 8.46 17.22
N ALA A 354 6.81 8.14 16.05
CA ALA A 354 8.21 8.39 15.73
C ALA A 354 8.44 9.64 14.86
N GLY A 355 7.36 10.25 14.33
CA GLY A 355 7.47 11.32 13.34
C GLY A 355 8.04 10.81 12.02
N THR A 356 8.70 11.68 11.26
CA THR A 356 9.28 11.38 9.94
C THR A 356 10.78 11.04 10.02
N ASP A 357 11.22 10.41 11.10
CA ASP A 357 12.58 9.89 11.26
C ASP A 357 12.62 8.44 10.75
N SER A 358 13.22 8.22 9.58
CA SER A 358 13.27 6.91 8.93
C SER A 358 13.96 5.82 9.76
N GLU A 359 14.94 6.20 10.62
CA GLU A 359 15.61 5.24 11.51
C GLU A 359 14.72 4.76 12.65
N LYS A 360 13.74 5.56 13.07
CA LYS A 360 12.79 5.20 14.13
C LYS A 360 11.54 4.53 13.60
N VAL A 361 11.16 4.82 12.35
CA VAL A 361 9.94 4.30 11.71
C VAL A 361 10.15 2.91 11.13
N ARG A 362 11.33 2.59 10.62
CA ARG A 362 11.67 1.30 9.99
C ARG A 362 11.65 0.09 10.91
#